data_5e05315d1013475e7caf595e7510976f
#
_entry.id   5e05315d1013475e7caf595e7510976f
#
_cell.length_a   1.000
_cell.length_b   1.000
_cell.length_c   1.000
_cell.angle_alpha   90.00
_cell.angle_beta   90.00
_cell.angle_gamma   90.00
#
_symmetry.space_group_name_H-M   'P 1'
#
loop_
_entity.id
_entity.type
_entity.pdbx_description
1 polymer ?
#
loop_
_entity_poly.entity_id
_entity_poly.type
_entity_poly.pdbx_seq_one_letter_code
_entity_poly.pdbx_strand_id
1 'polypeptide(L)'
;MNNKLKIISGKYKSRVINIPAKSILRPSKAYIRETLFSVIDVSLCRSSLDLFSGSGILSFEALSRGIDSATLIERDSELVKFIQSNITLLDIKGVTVVRAKVEKFLLKNDLSTYDLIFIDPPYNTTLLNETFKILKDNNYLENNKFL
;
A
#
# COMPACT_ATOMS: atom_id res chain seq x y z
N MET A 1 16.00 0.79 -18.26
CA MET A 1 16.35 0.28 -16.92
C MET A 1 15.15 0.40 -16.00
N ASN A 2 14.89 -0.61 -15.23
CA ASN A 2 13.87 -0.54 -14.17
C ASN A 2 14.49 0.08 -12.91
N ASN A 3 13.74 0.91 -12.23
CA ASN A 3 14.12 1.39 -10.92
C ASN A 3 13.93 0.29 -9.88
N LYS A 4 14.64 0.40 -8.77
CA LYS A 4 14.64 -0.62 -7.71
C LYS A 4 14.39 0.01 -6.36
N LEU A 5 13.58 -0.65 -5.54
CA LEU A 5 13.35 -0.31 -4.14
C LEU A 5 13.71 -1.50 -3.25
N LYS A 6 14.22 -1.22 -2.07
CA LYS A 6 14.61 -2.24 -1.11
C LYS A 6 13.67 -2.25 0.10
N ILE A 7 13.27 -3.45 0.53
CA ILE A 7 12.56 -3.66 1.79
C ILE A 7 13.57 -3.48 2.94
N ILE A 8 13.22 -2.67 3.94
CA ILE A 8 14.14 -2.19 4.96
C ILE A 8 14.31 -3.18 6.10
N SER A 9 13.22 -3.77 6.57
CA SER A 9 13.23 -4.60 7.78
C SER A 9 12.28 -5.79 7.68
N GLY A 10 12.36 -6.72 8.62
CA GLY A 10 11.48 -7.87 8.75
C GLY A 10 11.95 -9.08 7.92
N LYS A 11 11.03 -10.02 7.69
CA LYS A 11 11.36 -11.31 7.05
C LYS A 11 11.79 -11.20 5.59
N TYR A 12 11.41 -10.13 4.90
CA TYR A 12 11.82 -9.86 3.52
C TYR A 12 12.92 -8.79 3.44
N LYS A 13 13.58 -8.46 4.54
CA LYS A 13 14.66 -7.46 4.60
C LYS A 13 15.67 -7.64 3.47
N SER A 14 16.08 -6.52 2.89
CA SER A 14 17.06 -6.43 1.80
C SER A 14 16.60 -6.99 0.45
N ARG A 15 15.42 -7.59 0.35
CA ARG A 15 14.85 -7.97 -0.93
C ARG A 15 14.50 -6.73 -1.74
N VAL A 16 14.69 -6.85 -3.05
CA VAL A 16 14.56 -5.73 -4.00
C VAL A 16 13.32 -5.95 -4.86
N ILE A 17 12.46 -4.93 -4.90
CA ILE A 17 11.35 -4.88 -5.84
C ILE A 17 11.72 -4.04 -7.07
N ASN A 18 11.21 -4.44 -8.22
CA ASN A 18 11.36 -3.72 -9.47
C ASN A 18 10.16 -2.82 -9.71
N ILE A 19 10.40 -1.63 -10.22
CA ILE A 19 9.35 -0.68 -10.64
C ILE A 19 9.64 -0.20 -12.07
N PRO A 20 8.60 0.23 -12.84
CA PRO A 20 8.81 0.72 -14.20
C PRO A 20 9.78 1.90 -14.24
N ALA A 21 10.67 1.92 -15.22
CA ALA A 21 11.66 3.01 -15.39
C ALA A 21 11.00 4.37 -15.65
N LYS A 22 9.87 4.37 -16.36
CA LYS A 22 9.11 5.57 -16.72
C LYS A 22 7.98 5.89 -15.75
N SER A 23 7.94 5.24 -14.60
CA SER A 23 6.86 5.46 -13.66
C SER A 23 6.94 6.89 -13.11
N ILE A 24 5.78 7.55 -13.09
CA ILE A 24 5.60 8.86 -12.45
C ILE A 24 5.67 8.70 -10.90
N LEU A 25 5.85 7.48 -10.44
CA LEU A 25 5.95 7.18 -9.03
C LEU A 25 7.16 7.89 -8.43
N ARG A 26 6.89 8.68 -7.42
CA ARG A 26 7.91 9.09 -6.44
C ARG A 26 7.84 8.09 -5.29
N PRO A 27 8.65 7.03 -5.31
CA PRO A 27 8.62 6.06 -4.23
C PRO A 27 8.98 6.77 -2.92
N SER A 28 8.28 6.41 -1.86
CA SER A 28 8.60 6.89 -0.51
C SER A 28 10.07 6.62 -0.23
N LYS A 29 10.81 7.65 0.14
CA LYS A 29 12.22 7.49 0.50
C LYS A 29 12.36 6.51 1.66
N ALA A 30 13.46 5.77 1.69
CA ALA A 30 13.68 4.75 2.71
C ALA A 30 13.53 5.29 4.14
N TYR A 31 14.06 6.49 4.42
CA TYR A 31 13.95 7.10 5.75
C TYR A 31 12.51 7.46 6.13
N ILE A 32 11.65 7.82 5.16
CA ILE A 32 10.22 8.09 5.42
C ILE A 32 9.52 6.80 5.82
N ARG A 33 9.76 5.71 5.09
CA ARG A 33 9.20 4.40 5.44
C ARG A 33 9.69 3.93 6.81
N GLU A 34 10.97 4.10 7.09
CA GLU A 34 11.54 3.73 8.39
C GLU A 34 10.90 4.53 9.54
N THR A 35 10.75 5.84 9.37
CA THR A 35 10.07 6.71 10.33
C THR A 35 8.62 6.29 10.52
N LEU A 36 7.88 6.06 9.43
CA LEU A 36 6.49 5.64 9.46
C LEU A 36 6.32 4.37 10.30
N PHE A 37 7.10 3.34 10.00
CA PHE A 37 7.03 2.05 10.70
C PHE A 37 7.67 2.06 12.10
N SER A 38 8.36 3.14 12.49
CA SER A 38 8.81 3.32 13.88
C SER A 38 7.69 3.80 14.81
N VAL A 39 6.66 4.47 14.26
CA VAL A 39 5.52 4.98 15.04
C VAL A 39 4.31 4.05 14.99
N ILE A 40 4.26 3.11 14.04
CA ILE A 40 3.19 2.12 13.94
C ILE A 40 3.62 0.85 14.68
N ASP A 41 2.83 0.41 15.63
CA ASP A 41 2.99 -0.93 16.18
C ASP A 41 2.26 -1.95 15.29
N VAL A 42 2.98 -2.50 14.33
CA VAL A 42 2.43 -3.50 13.39
C VAL A 42 2.05 -4.80 14.08
N SER A 43 2.56 -5.08 15.29
CA SER A 43 2.18 -6.27 16.06
C SER A 43 0.70 -6.26 16.47
N LEU A 44 0.09 -5.08 16.51
CA LEU A 44 -1.34 -4.89 16.79
C LEU A 44 -2.23 -4.98 15.54
N CYS A 45 -1.63 -5.11 14.36
CA CYS A 45 -2.33 -5.11 13.08
C CYS A 45 -2.17 -6.46 12.39
N ARG A 46 -3.29 -7.02 11.89
CA ARG A 46 -3.29 -8.27 11.11
C ARG A 46 -3.50 -8.02 9.63
N SER A 47 -4.26 -6.98 9.29
CA SER A 47 -4.63 -6.70 7.91
C SER A 47 -4.41 -5.23 7.56
N SER A 48 -3.92 -4.98 6.35
CA SER A 48 -3.75 -3.64 5.81
C SER A 48 -4.43 -3.45 4.46
N LEU A 49 -4.81 -2.22 4.18
CA LEU A 49 -5.33 -1.76 2.90
C LEU A 49 -4.47 -0.61 2.41
N ASP A 50 -4.00 -0.68 1.18
CA ASP A 50 -3.23 0.37 0.53
C ASP A 50 -4.04 0.93 -0.64
N LEU A 51 -4.63 2.12 -0.45
CA LEU A 51 -5.57 2.70 -1.41
C LEU A 51 -4.90 3.24 -2.68
N PHE A 52 -3.63 3.61 -2.60
CA PHE A 52 -2.85 4.12 -3.73
C PHE A 52 -1.51 3.41 -3.77
N SER A 53 -1.52 2.12 -4.12
CA SER A 53 -0.38 1.23 -3.89
C SER A 53 0.88 1.58 -4.68
N GLY A 54 0.73 2.12 -5.87
CA GLY A 54 1.87 2.46 -6.71
C GLY A 54 2.80 1.27 -6.95
N SER A 55 3.97 1.31 -6.31
CA SER A 55 4.93 0.20 -6.37
C SER A 55 4.59 -0.96 -5.44
N GLY A 56 3.69 -0.77 -4.48
CA GLY A 56 3.38 -1.73 -3.43
C GLY A 56 4.37 -1.73 -2.26
N ILE A 57 5.37 -0.86 -2.25
CA ILE A 57 6.47 -0.92 -1.26
C ILE A 57 5.99 -0.76 0.19
N LEU A 58 4.99 0.08 0.47
CA LEU A 58 4.46 0.24 1.83
C LEU A 58 3.82 -1.07 2.32
N SER A 59 3.02 -1.71 1.48
CA SER A 59 2.40 -2.99 1.80
C SER A 59 3.41 -4.12 1.94
N PHE A 60 4.44 -4.17 1.09
CA PHE A 60 5.51 -5.16 1.22
C PHE A 60 6.32 -4.96 2.49
N GLU A 61 6.58 -3.71 2.87
CA GLU A 61 7.23 -3.38 4.14
C GLU A 61 6.38 -3.82 5.34
N ALA A 62 5.07 -3.54 5.31
CA ALA A 62 4.13 -3.94 6.36
C ALA A 62 4.09 -5.48 6.54
N LEU A 63 3.97 -6.22 5.43
CA LEU A 63 4.01 -7.69 5.43
C LEU A 63 5.34 -8.22 5.95
N SER A 64 6.45 -7.59 5.55
CA SER A 64 7.78 -7.95 6.02
C SER A 64 7.93 -7.82 7.53
N ARG A 65 7.25 -6.83 8.11
CA ARG A 65 7.29 -6.53 9.56
C ARG A 65 6.27 -7.29 10.38
N GLY A 66 5.44 -8.13 9.76
CA GLY A 66 4.60 -9.08 10.47
C GLY A 66 3.09 -8.92 10.31
N ILE A 67 2.59 -8.02 9.46
CA ILE A 67 1.17 -8.00 9.08
C ILE A 67 0.86 -9.27 8.28
N ASP A 68 -0.27 -9.92 8.56
CA ASP A 68 -0.62 -11.21 7.96
C ASP A 68 -1.10 -11.07 6.51
N SER A 69 -1.83 -10.00 6.22
CA SER A 69 -2.42 -9.77 4.89
C SER A 69 -2.44 -8.31 4.49
N ALA A 70 -2.31 -8.06 3.19
CA ALA A 70 -2.38 -6.74 2.59
C ALA A 70 -3.22 -6.76 1.31
N THR A 71 -4.15 -5.82 1.19
CA THR A 71 -4.91 -5.57 -0.03
C THR A 71 -4.41 -4.28 -0.67
N LEU A 72 -3.98 -4.36 -1.92
CA LEU A 72 -3.40 -3.27 -2.67
C LEU A 72 -4.35 -2.83 -3.79
N ILE A 73 -4.70 -1.55 -3.77
CA ILE A 73 -5.56 -0.95 -4.81
C ILE A 73 -4.67 -0.12 -5.73
N GLU A 74 -4.69 -0.44 -7.01
CA GLU A 74 -3.96 0.29 -8.04
C GLU A 74 -4.77 0.32 -9.34
N ARG A 75 -4.88 1.51 -9.94
CA ARG A 75 -5.63 1.66 -11.20
C ARG A 75 -4.79 1.40 -12.44
N ASP A 76 -3.50 1.66 -12.37
CA ASP A 76 -2.59 1.52 -13.49
C ASP A 76 -2.25 0.05 -13.74
N SER A 77 -2.53 -0.42 -14.96
CA SER A 77 -2.34 -1.83 -15.32
C SER A 77 -0.87 -2.24 -15.39
N GLU A 78 0.04 -1.32 -15.72
CA GLU A 78 1.47 -1.60 -15.74
C GLU A 78 2.00 -1.77 -14.32
N LEU A 79 1.61 -0.88 -13.41
CA LEU A 79 1.98 -0.99 -11.99
C LEU A 79 1.44 -2.27 -11.36
N VAL A 80 0.20 -2.64 -11.65
CA VAL A 80 -0.39 -3.92 -11.19
C VAL A 80 0.45 -5.12 -11.65
N LYS A 81 0.90 -5.14 -12.91
CA LYS A 81 1.78 -6.20 -13.42
C LYS A 81 3.12 -6.25 -12.68
N PHE A 82 3.73 -5.09 -12.39
CA PHE A 82 4.97 -5.02 -11.62
C PHE A 82 4.79 -5.51 -10.18
N ILE A 83 3.70 -5.11 -9.50
CA ILE A 83 3.36 -5.61 -8.17
C ILE A 83 3.23 -7.13 -8.19
N GLN A 84 2.45 -7.69 -9.11
CA GLN A 84 2.25 -9.14 -9.25
C GLN A 84 3.56 -9.88 -9.53
N SER A 85 4.39 -9.33 -10.42
CA SER A 85 5.71 -9.88 -10.74
C SER A 85 6.63 -9.91 -9.49
N ASN A 86 6.65 -8.85 -8.71
CA ASN A 86 7.43 -8.78 -7.47
C ASN A 86 6.92 -9.78 -6.42
N ILE A 87 5.61 -9.94 -6.28
CA ILE A 87 5.00 -10.94 -5.38
C ILE A 87 5.52 -12.34 -5.73
N THR A 88 5.49 -12.69 -7.00
CA THR A 88 5.95 -14.00 -7.49
C THR A 88 7.46 -14.16 -7.31
N LEU A 89 8.24 -13.17 -7.74
CA LEU A 89 9.71 -13.21 -7.67
C LEU A 89 10.24 -13.36 -6.25
N LEU A 90 9.60 -12.66 -5.31
CA LEU A 90 10.05 -12.63 -3.91
C LEU A 90 9.29 -13.61 -3.01
N ASP A 91 8.36 -14.38 -3.58
CA ASP A 91 7.50 -15.31 -2.84
C ASP A 91 6.82 -14.64 -1.62
N ILE A 92 6.27 -13.44 -1.83
CA ILE A 92 5.57 -12.69 -0.78
C ILE A 92 4.17 -13.27 -0.60
N LYS A 93 3.83 -13.61 0.63
CA LYS A 93 2.52 -14.21 0.97
C LYS A 93 1.56 -13.16 1.52
N GLY A 94 0.26 -13.47 1.47
CA GLY A 94 -0.79 -12.65 2.08
C GLY A 94 -1.15 -11.39 1.30
N VAL A 95 -0.85 -11.32 0.01
CA VAL A 95 -1.13 -10.16 -0.83
C VAL A 95 -2.32 -10.40 -1.75
N THR A 96 -3.25 -9.45 -1.75
CA THR A 96 -4.34 -9.36 -2.73
C THR A 96 -4.19 -8.05 -3.50
N VAL A 97 -4.14 -8.12 -4.82
CA VAL A 97 -4.03 -6.95 -5.70
C VAL A 97 -5.35 -6.74 -6.44
N VAL A 98 -5.92 -5.55 -6.31
CA VAL A 98 -7.18 -5.18 -6.95
C VAL A 98 -6.91 -4.02 -7.92
N ARG A 99 -7.11 -4.25 -9.22
CA ARG A 99 -7.06 -3.18 -10.20
C ARG A 99 -8.36 -2.40 -10.19
N ALA A 100 -8.35 -1.23 -9.56
CA ALA A 100 -9.53 -0.37 -9.45
C ALA A 100 -9.13 1.09 -9.19
N LYS A 101 -10.07 1.99 -9.45
CA LYS A 101 -10.03 3.34 -8.89
C LYS A 101 -10.47 3.28 -7.43
N VAL A 102 -9.83 4.08 -6.59
CA VAL A 102 -10.06 4.07 -5.13
C VAL A 102 -11.52 4.36 -4.79
N GLU A 103 -12.13 5.38 -5.40
CA GLU A 103 -13.52 5.72 -5.15
C GLU A 103 -14.49 4.56 -5.46
N LYS A 104 -14.23 3.80 -6.51
CA LYS A 104 -15.06 2.64 -6.87
C LYS A 104 -14.89 1.50 -5.86
N PHE A 105 -13.66 1.29 -5.40
CA PHE A 105 -13.38 0.27 -4.38
C PHE A 105 -14.07 0.61 -3.06
N LEU A 106 -13.94 1.87 -2.60
CA LEU A 106 -14.51 2.33 -1.34
C LEU A 106 -16.05 2.23 -1.30
N LEU A 107 -16.71 2.45 -2.43
CA LEU A 107 -18.18 2.37 -2.52
C LEU A 107 -18.73 0.93 -2.51
N LYS A 108 -17.88 -0.07 -2.77
CA LYS A 108 -18.30 -1.47 -2.94
C LYS A 108 -17.81 -2.40 -1.84
N ASN A 109 -16.92 -1.95 -0.97
CA ASN A 109 -16.24 -2.81 0.00
C ASN A 109 -16.36 -2.24 1.40
N ASP A 110 -16.53 -3.15 2.36
CA ASP A 110 -16.47 -2.81 3.78
C ASP A 110 -15.02 -2.71 4.24
N LEU A 111 -14.66 -1.61 4.89
CA LEU A 111 -13.31 -1.37 5.39
C LEU A 111 -13.12 -1.79 6.85
N SER A 112 -14.17 -2.23 7.53
CA SER A 112 -14.11 -2.58 8.96
C SER A 112 -13.16 -3.73 9.28
N THR A 113 -12.84 -4.55 8.28
CA THR A 113 -11.93 -5.70 8.42
C THR A 113 -10.46 -5.34 8.39
N TYR A 114 -10.11 -4.10 8.03
CA TYR A 114 -8.72 -3.65 7.95
C TYR A 114 -8.30 -2.92 9.23
N ASP A 115 -7.17 -3.31 9.78
CA ASP A 115 -6.59 -2.70 10.98
C ASP A 115 -5.79 -1.44 10.64
N LEU A 116 -5.23 -1.37 9.43
CA LEU A 116 -4.35 -0.31 8.98
C LEU A 116 -4.68 0.06 7.54
N ILE A 117 -4.82 1.37 7.27
CA ILE A 117 -5.11 1.87 5.92
C ILE A 117 -4.08 2.92 5.52
N PHE A 118 -3.34 2.66 4.45
CA PHE A 118 -2.41 3.62 3.85
C PHE A 118 -3.14 4.47 2.81
N ILE A 119 -2.93 5.79 2.88
CA ILE A 119 -3.48 6.77 1.94
C ILE A 119 -2.34 7.67 1.46
N ASP A 120 -1.73 7.34 0.34
CA ASP A 120 -0.63 8.10 -0.27
C ASP A 120 -0.95 8.40 -1.75
N PRO A 121 -1.91 9.32 -2.02
CA PRO A 121 -2.32 9.63 -3.38
C PRO A 121 -1.21 10.39 -4.14
N PRO A 122 -1.26 10.40 -5.49
CA PRO A 122 -0.37 11.21 -6.31
C PRO A 122 -0.44 12.69 -5.94
N TYR A 123 0.72 13.39 -6.05
CA TYR A 123 0.80 14.83 -5.80
C TYR A 123 -0.06 15.65 -6.80
N ASN A 124 -0.48 16.85 -6.36
CA ASN A 124 -1.22 17.83 -7.17
C ASN A 124 -2.56 17.31 -7.70
N THR A 125 -3.25 16.45 -6.94
CA THR A 125 -4.57 15.93 -7.28
C THR A 125 -5.57 16.23 -6.18
N THR A 126 -6.87 16.19 -6.51
CA THR A 126 -7.97 16.29 -5.54
C THR A 126 -8.28 14.96 -4.86
N LEU A 127 -7.56 13.89 -5.21
CA LEU A 127 -7.84 12.52 -4.79
C LEU A 127 -7.81 12.33 -3.27
N LEU A 128 -6.92 13.03 -2.57
CA LEU A 128 -6.86 12.95 -1.10
C LEU A 128 -8.16 13.45 -0.46
N ASN A 129 -8.62 14.64 -0.87
CA ASN A 129 -9.85 15.23 -0.36
C ASN A 129 -11.09 14.40 -0.73
N GLU A 130 -11.16 13.91 -1.94
CA GLU A 130 -12.25 13.03 -2.42
C GLU A 130 -12.28 11.72 -1.61
N THR A 131 -11.12 11.11 -1.38
CA THR A 131 -11.00 9.90 -0.57
C THR A 131 -11.47 10.13 0.86
N PHE A 132 -10.99 11.19 1.52
CA PHE A 132 -11.41 11.53 2.88
C PHE A 132 -12.91 11.82 2.97
N LYS A 133 -13.49 12.48 1.97
CA LYS A 133 -14.93 12.70 1.93
C LYS A 133 -15.70 11.38 1.93
N ILE A 134 -15.31 10.43 1.09
CA ILE A 134 -15.97 9.11 1.04
C ILE A 134 -15.81 8.37 2.38
N LEU A 135 -14.63 8.40 2.97
CA LEU A 135 -14.37 7.75 4.25
C LEU A 135 -15.21 8.36 5.38
N LYS A 136 -15.34 9.68 5.40
CA LYS A 136 -16.16 10.40 6.38
C LYS A 136 -17.65 10.09 6.20
N ASP A 137 -18.16 10.17 4.97
CA ASP A 137 -19.57 9.97 4.66
C ASP A 137 -20.03 8.53 4.97
N ASN A 138 -19.13 7.58 5.03
CA ASN A 138 -19.40 6.17 5.36
C ASN A 138 -18.95 5.77 6.79
N ASN A 139 -18.60 6.73 7.64
CA ASN A 139 -18.19 6.53 9.04
C ASN A 139 -16.96 5.60 9.24
N TYR A 140 -16.09 5.51 8.24
CA TYR A 140 -14.89 4.67 8.35
C TYR A 140 -13.79 5.29 9.20
N LEU A 141 -13.79 6.62 9.41
CA LEU A 141 -12.72 7.33 10.12
C LEU A 141 -12.67 6.99 11.61
N GLU A 142 -13.75 6.52 12.19
CA GLU A 142 -13.86 6.27 13.64
C GLU A 142 -13.26 4.93 14.07
N ASN A 143 -13.23 3.94 13.18
CA ASN A 143 -12.91 2.55 13.51
C ASN A 143 -11.61 2.01 12.92
N ASN A 144 -10.96 2.75 12.03
CA ASN A 144 -9.76 2.31 11.33
C ASN A 144 -8.55 3.20 11.64
N LYS A 145 -7.35 2.62 11.56
CA LYS A 145 -6.09 3.37 11.64
C LYS A 145 -5.64 3.80 10.26
N PHE A 146 -5.54 5.09 10.03
CA PHE A 146 -5.14 5.71 8.76
C PHE A 146 -3.74 6.29 8.83
N LEU A 147 -3.03 6.16 7.72
CA LEU A 147 -1.69 6.69 7.50
C LEU A 147 -1.52 7.25 6.09
#